data_c6c21791a095643c42ed0fafab809bf0
#
_entry.id   c6c21791a095643c42ed0fafab809bf0
#
_cell.length_a   1.000
_cell.length_b   1.000
_cell.length_c   1.000
_cell.angle_alpha   90.00
_cell.angle_beta   90.00
_cell.angle_gamma   90.00
#
_symmetry.space_group_name_H-M   'P 1'
#
loop_
_entity.id
_entity.type
_entity.pdbx_description
1 polymer ?
#
loop_
_entity_poly.entity_id
_entity_poly.type
_entity_poly.pdbx_seq_one_letter_code
_entity_poly.pdbx_strand_id
1 'polypeptide(L)'
;MIQMRTILEIADNSGAKKASMIGVLGRQNKRVAGIGDTITATVKEAIPEGTVKKGEVVKAVIVRTRSPIHRKDGSTVRFSSNAMVIIDNQKNPRGTRIFGPVARELRDQGFTKIISLAPEVV
;
A
#
# COMPACT_ATOMS: atom_id res chain seq x y z
N MET A 1 -12.14 0.81 3.95
CA MET A 1 -11.72 0.49 2.59
C MET A 1 -11.29 1.76 1.87
N ILE A 2 -10.46 1.62 0.86
CA ILE A 2 -9.81 2.77 0.21
C ILE A 2 -10.58 3.11 -1.07
N GLN A 3 -11.00 4.36 -1.17
CA GLN A 3 -11.76 4.86 -2.32
C GLN A 3 -10.90 5.85 -3.14
N MET A 4 -11.41 6.24 -4.31
CA MET A 4 -10.79 7.27 -5.12
C MET A 4 -10.60 8.55 -4.29
N ARG A 5 -9.47 9.21 -4.45
CA ARG A 5 -9.06 10.44 -3.74
C ARG A 5 -8.78 10.26 -2.24
N THR A 6 -8.83 9.03 -1.72
CA THR A 6 -8.37 8.78 -0.36
C THR A 6 -6.87 9.03 -0.28
N ILE A 7 -6.45 9.77 0.74
CA ILE A 7 -5.03 10.03 0.97
C ILE A 7 -4.49 8.96 1.91
N LEU A 8 -3.43 8.27 1.46
CA LEU A 8 -2.78 7.21 2.23
C LEU A 8 -1.36 7.62 2.57
N GLU A 9 -0.90 7.12 3.71
CA GLU A 9 0.50 7.22 4.09
C GLU A 9 1.32 6.25 3.26
N ILE A 10 2.59 6.59 3.01
CA ILE A 10 3.53 5.70 2.33
C ILE A 10 4.41 5.04 3.39
N ALA A 11 4.39 3.72 3.41
CA ALA A 11 5.06 2.93 4.44
C ALA A 11 6.48 2.52 4.06
N ASP A 12 7.07 3.12 3.04
CA ASP A 12 8.43 2.78 2.62
C ASP A 12 9.34 4.01 2.60
N ASN A 13 10.62 3.79 2.27
CA ASN A 13 11.63 4.84 2.21
C ASN A 13 11.90 5.35 0.79
N SER A 14 10.93 5.25 -0.11
CA SER A 14 11.06 5.75 -1.48
C SER A 14 11.14 7.27 -1.57
N GLY A 15 10.79 7.97 -0.50
CA GLY A 15 10.76 9.43 -0.46
C GLY A 15 9.37 10.02 -0.50
N ALA A 16 8.39 9.31 -0.98
CA ALA A 16 7.00 9.75 -0.92
C ALA A 16 6.49 9.61 0.52
N LYS A 17 5.70 10.60 0.97
CA LYS A 17 5.09 10.58 2.31
C LYS A 17 3.61 10.30 2.25
N LYS A 18 2.91 10.90 1.30
CA LYS A 18 1.47 10.75 1.12
C LYS A 18 1.13 10.69 -0.35
N ALA A 19 0.10 9.91 -0.67
CA ALA A 19 -0.40 9.82 -2.03
C ALA A 19 -1.91 9.64 -2.02
N SER A 20 -2.55 10.04 -3.12
CA SER A 20 -3.99 9.94 -3.30
C SER A 20 -4.31 8.85 -4.30
N MET A 21 -5.23 7.96 -3.96
CA MET A 21 -5.65 6.89 -4.85
C MET A 21 -6.35 7.45 -6.09
N ILE A 22 -6.00 6.94 -7.27
CA ILE A 22 -6.67 7.27 -8.53
C ILE A 22 -7.62 6.14 -8.93
N GLY A 23 -7.18 4.89 -8.87
CA GLY A 23 -8.01 3.77 -9.25
C GLY A 23 -7.41 2.43 -8.87
N VAL A 24 -8.19 1.37 -8.98
CA VAL A 24 -7.78 0.00 -8.67
C VAL A 24 -7.39 -0.71 -9.96
N LEU A 25 -6.22 -1.34 -9.98
CA LEU A 25 -5.75 -2.09 -11.13
C LEU A 25 -6.36 -3.49 -11.17
N GLY A 26 -6.54 -4.00 -12.38
CA GLY A 26 -6.99 -5.36 -12.62
C GLY A 26 -8.49 -5.60 -12.59
N ARG A 27 -9.29 -4.61 -12.18
CA ARG A 27 -10.75 -4.74 -12.13
C ARG A 27 -11.41 -3.43 -12.55
N GLN A 28 -12.00 -3.40 -13.74
CA GLN A 28 -12.55 -2.18 -14.32
C GLN A 28 -13.67 -1.53 -13.50
N ASN A 29 -14.46 -2.34 -12.81
CA ASN A 29 -15.63 -1.85 -12.07
C ASN A 29 -15.39 -1.72 -10.56
N LYS A 30 -14.19 -1.98 -10.09
CA LYS A 30 -13.90 -1.91 -8.67
C LYS A 30 -13.58 -0.47 -8.27
N ARG A 31 -14.39 0.09 -7.38
CA ARG A 31 -14.23 1.47 -6.91
C ARG A 31 -13.54 1.56 -5.56
N VAL A 32 -13.42 0.45 -4.86
CA VAL A 32 -12.91 0.38 -3.49
C VAL A 32 -11.79 -0.65 -3.44
N ALA A 33 -10.68 -0.29 -2.82
CA ALA A 33 -9.53 -1.18 -2.65
C ALA A 33 -9.37 -1.58 -1.19
N GLY A 34 -8.88 -2.78 -0.97
CA GLY A 34 -8.53 -3.32 0.35
C GLY A 34 -7.08 -3.79 0.37
N ILE A 35 -6.70 -4.47 1.45
CA ILE A 35 -5.34 -4.98 1.62
C ILE A 35 -5.01 -5.97 0.50
N GLY A 36 -3.81 -5.81 -0.07
CA GLY A 36 -3.34 -6.65 -1.16
C GLY A 36 -3.75 -6.20 -2.54
N ASP A 37 -4.65 -5.21 -2.64
CA ASP A 37 -5.04 -4.66 -3.93
C ASP A 37 -3.96 -3.70 -4.46
N THR A 38 -3.67 -3.81 -5.75
CA THR A 38 -2.75 -2.89 -6.42
C THR A 38 -3.55 -1.70 -6.93
N ILE A 39 -3.08 -0.51 -6.62
CA ILE A 39 -3.74 0.73 -7.01
C ILE A 39 -2.78 1.64 -7.78
N THR A 40 -3.35 2.58 -8.52
CA THR A 40 -2.62 3.71 -9.09
C THR A 40 -2.85 4.91 -8.18
N ALA A 41 -1.80 5.65 -7.87
CA ALA A 41 -1.88 6.79 -6.96
C ALA A 41 -1.02 7.94 -7.45
N THR A 42 -1.43 9.17 -7.11
CA THR A 42 -0.65 10.38 -7.35
C THR A 42 0.03 10.80 -6.06
N VAL A 43 1.34 11.00 -6.10
CA VAL A 43 2.11 11.44 -4.94
C VAL A 43 1.77 12.89 -4.62
N LYS A 44 1.27 13.13 -3.40
CA LYS A 44 0.86 14.47 -2.94
C LYS A 44 1.94 15.14 -2.11
N GLU A 45 2.76 14.38 -1.42
CA GLU A 45 3.83 14.90 -0.58
C GLU A 45 5.03 13.96 -0.64
N ALA A 46 6.21 14.53 -0.93
CA ALA A 46 7.45 13.76 -1.03
C ALA A 46 8.63 14.61 -0.61
N ILE A 47 9.72 13.96 -0.17
CA ILE A 47 10.98 14.67 0.10
C ILE A 47 11.68 14.99 -1.22
N PRO A 48 12.38 16.14 -1.32
CA PRO A 48 13.02 16.55 -2.59
C PRO A 48 14.07 15.58 -3.11
N GLU A 49 14.73 14.85 -2.22
CA GLU A 49 15.83 13.95 -2.54
C GLU A 49 15.40 12.50 -2.78
N GLY A 50 14.10 12.22 -2.69
CA GLY A 50 13.57 10.85 -2.87
C GLY A 50 13.59 10.39 -4.31
N THR A 51 13.48 9.08 -4.51
CA THR A 51 13.36 8.48 -5.83
C THR A 51 12.00 8.76 -6.47
N VAL A 52 11.01 9.06 -5.65
CA VAL A 52 9.65 9.39 -6.08
C VAL A 52 9.39 10.86 -5.77
N LYS A 53 8.85 11.59 -6.75
CA LYS A 53 8.64 13.03 -6.62
C LYS A 53 7.16 13.40 -6.55
N LYS A 54 6.87 14.56 -5.97
CA LYS A 54 5.53 15.10 -5.88
C LYS A 54 4.90 15.22 -7.28
N GLY A 55 3.66 14.79 -7.39
CA GLY A 55 2.91 14.83 -8.65
C GLY A 55 3.11 13.60 -9.54
N GLU A 56 4.04 12.72 -9.18
CA GLU A 56 4.28 11.49 -9.95
C GLU A 56 3.12 10.50 -9.74
N VAL A 57 2.75 9.81 -10.82
CA VAL A 57 1.77 8.73 -10.77
C VAL A 57 2.50 7.41 -10.61
N VAL A 58 2.15 6.67 -9.56
CA VAL A 58 2.86 5.44 -9.19
C VAL A 58 1.87 4.30 -8.99
N LYS A 59 2.38 3.07 -9.07
CA LYS A 59 1.66 1.88 -8.67
C LYS A 59 2.02 1.55 -7.22
N ALA A 60 1.04 1.14 -6.46
CA ALA A 60 1.23 0.81 -5.05
C ALA A 60 0.32 -0.34 -4.64
N VAL A 61 0.68 -1.00 -3.54
CA VAL A 61 -0.15 -2.03 -2.93
C VAL A 61 -0.52 -1.58 -1.53
N ILE A 62 -1.77 -1.80 -1.15
CA ILE A 62 -2.28 -1.42 0.16
C ILE A 62 -1.81 -2.45 1.18
N VAL A 63 -1.10 -2.00 2.22
CA VAL A 63 -0.54 -2.87 3.26
C VAL A 63 -1.23 -2.73 4.60
N ARG A 64 -1.92 -1.61 4.86
CA ARG A 64 -2.67 -1.36 6.08
C ARG A 64 -3.97 -0.63 5.76
N THR A 65 -5.05 -0.98 6.46
CA THR A 65 -6.32 -0.25 6.37
C THR A 65 -6.91 -0.04 7.75
N ARG A 66 -7.65 1.05 7.90
CA ARG A 66 -8.43 1.29 9.12
C ARG A 66 -9.68 0.42 9.17
N SER A 67 -10.17 -0.05 8.03
CA SER A 67 -11.31 -0.96 7.96
C SER A 67 -10.92 -2.34 8.48
N PRO A 68 -11.74 -2.97 9.30
CA PRO A 68 -11.43 -4.30 9.84
C PRO A 68 -11.35 -5.36 8.72
N ILE A 69 -10.41 -6.29 8.90
CA ILE A 69 -10.29 -7.48 8.05
C ILE A 69 -10.77 -8.67 8.86
N HIS A 70 -11.79 -9.35 8.38
CA HIS A 70 -12.31 -10.55 9.03
C HIS A 70 -11.64 -11.77 8.40
N ARG A 71 -10.95 -12.54 9.23
CA ARG A 71 -10.23 -13.74 8.79
C ARG A 71 -11.08 -14.99 8.98
N LYS A 72 -10.71 -16.05 8.26
CA LYS A 72 -11.44 -17.31 8.27
C LYS A 72 -11.45 -17.99 9.64
N ASP A 73 -10.44 -17.74 10.46
CA ASP A 73 -10.33 -18.31 11.80
C ASP A 73 -11.15 -17.54 12.84
N GLY A 74 -11.89 -16.52 12.44
CA GLY A 74 -12.71 -15.70 13.31
C GLY A 74 -12.02 -14.49 13.89
N SER A 75 -10.70 -14.33 13.67
CA SER A 75 -9.99 -13.15 14.14
C SER A 75 -10.26 -11.94 13.25
N THR A 76 -10.06 -10.75 13.82
CA THR A 76 -10.22 -9.48 13.11
C THR A 76 -8.98 -8.65 13.28
N VAL A 77 -8.48 -8.10 12.18
CA VAL A 77 -7.31 -7.22 12.18
C VAL A 77 -7.71 -5.84 11.69
N ARG A 78 -7.27 -4.82 12.41
CA ARG A 78 -7.50 -3.43 12.06
C ARG A 78 -6.27 -2.60 12.40
N PHE A 79 -5.91 -1.70 11.49
CA PHE A 79 -4.78 -0.79 11.70
C PHE A 79 -5.28 0.61 12.05
N SER A 80 -4.39 1.43 12.62
CA SER A 80 -4.73 2.80 13.02
C SER A 80 -4.78 3.77 11.84
N SER A 81 -4.17 3.42 10.71
CA SER A 81 -4.12 4.27 9.52
C SER A 81 -4.13 3.43 8.26
N ASN A 82 -4.44 4.09 7.14
CA ASN A 82 -4.32 3.49 5.81
C ASN A 82 -2.91 3.75 5.29
N ALA A 83 -2.24 2.72 4.80
CA ALA A 83 -0.89 2.86 4.26
C ALA A 83 -0.68 1.96 3.05
N MET A 84 0.24 2.38 2.19
CA MET A 84 0.59 1.63 1.00
C MET A 84 2.10 1.66 0.77
N VAL A 85 2.57 0.72 -0.04
CA VAL A 85 3.97 0.61 -0.46
C VAL A 85 4.03 0.77 -1.96
N ILE A 86 4.93 1.63 -2.44
CA ILE A 86 5.11 1.87 -3.87
C ILE A 86 5.84 0.66 -4.47
N ILE A 87 5.30 0.13 -5.55
CA ILE A 87 5.83 -1.05 -6.23
C ILE A 87 6.14 -0.74 -7.69
N ASP A 88 6.94 -1.61 -8.30
CA ASP A 88 7.20 -1.59 -9.73
C ASP A 88 6.22 -2.52 -10.48
N ASN A 89 6.44 -2.70 -11.79
CA ASN A 89 5.59 -3.56 -12.61
C ASN A 89 5.73 -5.05 -12.29
N GLN A 90 6.75 -5.43 -11.51
CA GLN A 90 7.05 -6.82 -11.15
C GLN A 90 6.64 -7.13 -9.71
N LYS A 91 5.82 -6.29 -9.08
CA LYS A 91 5.37 -6.43 -7.69
C LYS A 91 6.49 -6.33 -6.66
N ASN A 92 7.61 -5.73 -7.01
CA ASN A 92 8.71 -5.50 -6.09
C ASN A 92 8.61 -4.08 -5.51
N PRO A 93 8.90 -3.88 -4.20
CA PRO A 93 8.90 -2.54 -3.64
C PRO A 93 10.02 -1.69 -4.26
N ARG A 94 9.72 -0.43 -4.54
CA ARG A 94 10.72 0.50 -5.06
C ARG A 94 11.69 0.97 -3.98
N GLY A 95 11.22 1.00 -2.72
CA GLY A 95 12.07 1.31 -1.59
C GLY A 95 12.82 0.09 -1.08
N THR A 96 13.78 0.32 -0.19
CA THR A 96 14.59 -0.75 0.41
C THR A 96 14.13 -1.12 1.81
N ARG A 97 13.26 -0.33 2.44
CA ARG A 97 12.77 -0.54 3.79
C ARG A 97 11.26 -0.33 3.86
N ILE A 98 10.62 -1.08 4.74
CA ILE A 98 9.20 -0.94 5.05
C ILE A 98 9.08 -0.49 6.50
N PHE A 99 8.22 0.50 6.77
CA PHE A 99 7.98 1.04 8.10
C PHE A 99 6.66 0.53 8.66
N GLY A 100 6.70 0.01 9.87
CA GLY A 100 5.53 -0.46 10.59
C GLY A 100 5.03 -1.83 10.13
N PRO A 101 3.94 -2.32 10.74
CA PRO A 101 3.41 -3.64 10.43
C PRO A 101 2.71 -3.68 9.07
N VAL A 102 2.68 -4.86 8.48
CA VAL A 102 1.91 -5.13 7.26
C VAL A 102 0.99 -6.33 7.50
N ALA A 103 -0.08 -6.42 6.73
CA ALA A 103 -1.01 -7.52 6.86
C ALA A 103 -0.47 -8.80 6.20
N ARG A 104 -0.74 -9.94 6.82
CA ARG A 104 -0.29 -11.24 6.36
C ARG A 104 -0.89 -11.64 5.00
N GLU A 105 -2.03 -11.08 4.63
CA GLU A 105 -2.71 -11.35 3.37
C GLU A 105 -1.86 -11.01 2.14
N LEU A 106 -0.85 -10.15 2.29
CA LEU A 106 0.06 -9.80 1.19
C LEU A 106 0.84 -11.01 0.68
N ARG A 107 1.13 -11.98 1.54
CA ARG A 107 1.81 -13.22 1.13
C ARG A 107 0.98 -14.00 0.12
N ASP A 108 -0.32 -14.06 0.33
CA ASP A 108 -1.24 -14.78 -0.53
C ASP A 108 -1.41 -14.10 -1.89
N GLN A 109 -1.15 -12.81 -1.96
CA GLN A 109 -1.24 -12.03 -3.20
C GLN A 109 0.08 -11.97 -3.98
N GLY A 110 1.13 -12.64 -3.49
CA GLY A 110 2.41 -12.71 -4.18
C GLY A 110 3.41 -11.61 -3.85
N PHE A 111 3.14 -10.81 -2.81
CA PHE A 111 4.06 -9.74 -2.38
C PHE A 111 5.06 -10.23 -1.33
N THR A 112 5.77 -11.32 -1.65
CA THR A 112 6.69 -11.96 -0.70
C THR A 112 7.85 -11.06 -0.29
N LYS A 113 8.33 -10.22 -1.22
CA LYS A 113 9.45 -9.32 -0.92
C LYS A 113 9.06 -8.24 0.09
N ILE A 114 7.83 -7.74 0.01
CA ILE A 114 7.30 -6.79 1.00
C ILE A 114 7.22 -7.45 2.38
N ILE A 115 6.73 -8.68 2.43
CA ILE A 115 6.64 -9.45 3.68
C ILE A 115 8.03 -9.64 4.29
N SER A 116 9.05 -9.93 3.48
CA SER A 116 10.41 -10.15 3.99
C SER A 116 11.07 -8.87 4.49
N LEU A 117 10.71 -7.72 3.95
CA LEU A 117 11.26 -6.42 4.37
C LEU A 117 10.51 -5.81 5.55
N ALA A 118 9.29 -6.24 5.81
CA ALA A 118 8.47 -5.65 6.86
C ALA A 118 9.03 -6.02 8.24
N PRO A 119 9.06 -5.05 9.19
CA PRO A 119 9.53 -5.34 10.55
C PRO A 119 8.57 -6.22 11.34
N GLU A 120 7.29 -6.21 10.98
CA GLU A 120 6.27 -7.01 11.64
C GLU A 120 5.17 -7.38 10.65
N VAL A 121 4.72 -8.64 10.70
CA VAL A 121 3.62 -9.16 9.87
C VAL A 121 2.52 -9.66 10.80
N VAL A 122 1.32 -9.12 10.67
CA VAL A 122 0.20 -9.45 11.54
C VAL A 122 -1.00 -10.07 10.80
#